data_defe48019df612f4133dda12c0db11b8
#
_entry.id   defe48019df612f4133dda12c0db11b8
#
_cell.length_a   1.000
_cell.length_b   1.000
_cell.length_c   1.000
_cell.angle_alpha   90.00
_cell.angle_beta   90.00
_cell.angle_gamma   90.00
#
_symmetry.space_group_name_H-M   'P 1'
#
loop_
_entity.id
_entity.type
_entity.pdbx_description
1 polymer ?
#
loop_
_entity_poly.entity_id
_entity_poly.type
_entity_poly.pdbx_seq_one_letter_code
_entity_poly.pdbx_strand_id
1 'polypeptide(L)'
;MKKWPLFNGPHRLMNGLLLATLILIAGWLALKPGTYHYSLSDREKEMVTSLLQHPETRYFGFYSVALPAEFTPTGMVMFIQGSEMTPVETKLQYYPPFQQFLLRYEEELRNKPVTDPRDAPYLKQVYQQEPPLKGAIFERNEESFTPDMARVLDAWKWAEGVTFSVKMKARDERAARYDGYWRGKSKEVSDTFRYNVPQKKAQLLAILSGLQPRKDNQRPSENKLAIQYGQVDASLLGQYEASVSYQNSKEITITLKTDNHSYIGTPLLDKDARVMETERGETLYKGKRKVNGLEISEWWNKQHDNYSSEPAINYNFELVIHEDKKGGNKLLELSMDYSIDLLHADNALTEH
;
A
#
# COMPACT_ATOMS: atom_id res chain seq x y z
N MET A 1 -41.25 10.23 10.11
CA MET A 1 -40.11 9.82 9.30
C MET A 1 -39.22 11.06 9.14
N LYS A 2 -38.05 11.10 9.81
CA LYS A 2 -37.07 12.18 9.60
C LYS A 2 -36.39 11.93 8.26
N LYS A 3 -36.58 12.81 7.29
CA LYS A 3 -35.87 12.78 6.01
C LYS A 3 -34.38 13.08 6.29
N TRP A 4 -33.52 12.20 5.89
CA TRP A 4 -32.07 12.35 6.04
C TRP A 4 -31.59 13.56 5.23
N PRO A 5 -30.81 14.48 5.81
CA PRO A 5 -30.35 15.70 5.13
C PRO A 5 -29.37 15.43 3.98
N LEU A 6 -28.75 14.23 3.94
CA LEU A 6 -27.79 13.83 2.90
C LEU A 6 -28.29 13.94 1.45
N PHE A 7 -29.61 13.95 1.25
CA PHE A 7 -30.21 13.90 -0.08
C PHE A 7 -31.02 15.14 -0.46
N ASN A 8 -30.98 16.19 0.35
CA ASN A 8 -31.65 17.46 0.08
C ASN A 8 -30.62 18.50 -0.34
N GLY A 9 -30.45 18.74 -1.64
CA GLY A 9 -29.59 19.79 -2.17
C GLY A 9 -28.94 19.43 -3.51
N PRO A 10 -28.17 20.34 -4.13
CA PRO A 10 -27.53 20.15 -5.43
C PRO A 10 -26.48 19.02 -5.44
N HIS A 11 -25.95 18.62 -4.27
CA HIS A 11 -25.03 17.48 -4.10
C HIS A 11 -25.73 16.11 -4.02
N ARG A 12 -27.06 16.07 -4.14
CA ARG A 12 -27.87 14.85 -4.08
C ARG A 12 -27.37 13.76 -5.02
N LEU A 13 -26.95 14.14 -6.21
CA LEU A 13 -26.43 13.25 -7.23
C LEU A 13 -25.05 12.69 -6.88
N MET A 14 -24.19 13.52 -6.34
CA MET A 14 -22.82 13.16 -5.99
C MET A 14 -22.83 12.26 -4.75
N ASN A 15 -23.66 12.58 -3.76
CA ASN A 15 -23.84 11.77 -2.56
C ASN A 15 -24.50 10.42 -2.88
N GLY A 16 -25.45 10.41 -3.82
CA GLY A 16 -26.09 9.19 -4.29
C GLY A 16 -25.12 8.30 -5.08
N LEU A 17 -24.28 8.90 -5.92
CA LEU A 17 -23.23 8.19 -6.67
C LEU A 17 -22.25 7.49 -5.72
N LEU A 18 -21.87 8.18 -4.68
CA LEU A 18 -20.93 7.69 -3.69
C LEU A 18 -21.50 6.52 -2.89
N LEU A 19 -22.72 6.70 -2.38
CA LEU A 19 -23.41 5.62 -1.66
C LEU A 19 -23.69 4.43 -2.59
N ALA A 20 -23.96 4.70 -3.84
CA ALA A 20 -24.22 3.69 -4.84
C ALA A 20 -22.96 2.94 -5.29
N THR A 21 -21.81 3.61 -5.43
CA THR A 21 -20.52 2.96 -5.67
C THR A 21 -20.14 2.07 -4.49
N LEU A 22 -20.39 2.53 -3.26
CA LEU A 22 -20.22 1.76 -2.02
C LEU A 22 -21.09 0.52 -1.96
N ILE A 23 -22.41 0.68 -2.24
CA ILE A 23 -23.38 -0.42 -2.26
C ILE A 23 -23.06 -1.43 -3.36
N LEU A 24 -22.41 -1.00 -4.44
CA LEU A 24 -22.13 -1.86 -5.58
C LEU A 24 -20.80 -2.58 -5.47
N ILE A 25 -19.76 -1.96 -4.96
CA ILE A 25 -18.55 -2.69 -4.53
C ILE A 25 -18.97 -3.74 -3.49
N ALA A 26 -19.86 -3.37 -2.60
CA ALA A 26 -20.41 -4.25 -1.59
C ALA A 26 -21.51 -5.21 -2.13
N GLY A 27 -22.35 -4.78 -3.02
CA GLY A 27 -23.49 -5.58 -3.57
C GLY A 27 -23.10 -6.52 -4.69
N TRP A 28 -22.06 -6.21 -5.44
CA TRP A 28 -21.50 -7.15 -6.42
C TRP A 28 -20.87 -8.38 -5.75
N LEU A 29 -20.52 -8.23 -4.48
CA LEU A 29 -19.98 -9.31 -3.66
C LEU A 29 -21.04 -10.19 -3.00
N ALA A 30 -22.33 -9.80 -2.92
CA ALA A 30 -23.42 -10.69 -2.44
C ALA A 30 -24.81 -10.07 -2.40
N LEU A 31 -25.70 -10.67 -3.08
CA LEU A 31 -27.13 -10.45 -2.91
C LEU A 31 -27.68 -11.20 -1.69
N LYS A 32 -27.80 -10.50 -0.56
CA LYS A 32 -28.96 -10.60 0.35
C LYS A 32 -28.94 -9.42 1.33
N PRO A 33 -30.02 -8.61 1.39
CA PRO A 33 -30.06 -7.43 2.25
C PRO A 33 -30.32 -7.82 3.70
N GLY A 34 -29.36 -7.49 4.59
CA GLY A 34 -29.67 -7.32 6.00
C GLY A 34 -30.16 -5.89 6.22
N THR A 35 -31.41 -5.73 6.60
CA THR A 35 -32.10 -4.67 7.34
C THR A 35 -31.90 -3.17 7.02
N TYR A 36 -31.14 -2.76 6.01
CA TYR A 36 -31.13 -1.35 5.57
C TYR A 36 -31.83 -1.22 4.21
N HIS A 37 -33.08 -0.76 4.23
CA HIS A 37 -33.84 -0.44 3.02
C HIS A 37 -33.51 1.01 2.57
N TYR A 38 -32.35 1.19 1.94
CA TYR A 38 -32.12 2.36 1.14
C TYR A 38 -32.52 2.07 -0.31
N SER A 39 -33.48 2.81 -0.86
CA SER A 39 -33.84 2.72 -2.27
C SER A 39 -33.20 3.89 -3.02
N LEU A 40 -32.27 3.57 -3.93
CA LEU A 40 -31.74 4.54 -4.88
C LEU A 40 -32.86 5.14 -5.72
N SER A 41 -32.80 6.44 -5.99
CA SER A 41 -33.61 7.07 -7.03
C SER A 41 -33.26 6.50 -8.40
N ASP A 42 -34.14 6.59 -9.39
CA ASP A 42 -33.89 6.00 -10.71
C ASP A 42 -32.66 6.62 -11.39
N ARG A 43 -32.40 7.90 -11.19
CA ARG A 43 -31.18 8.59 -11.67
C ARG A 43 -29.91 8.08 -10.98
N GLU A 44 -29.97 7.78 -9.71
CA GLU A 44 -28.85 7.16 -8.98
C GLU A 44 -28.59 5.75 -9.46
N LYS A 45 -29.64 4.98 -9.76
CA LYS A 45 -29.52 3.63 -10.37
C LYS A 45 -28.88 3.69 -11.76
N GLU A 46 -29.29 4.65 -12.60
CA GLU A 46 -28.68 4.83 -13.93
C GLU A 46 -27.19 5.16 -13.82
N MET A 47 -26.81 6.10 -12.93
CA MET A 47 -25.40 6.48 -12.76
C MET A 47 -24.56 5.33 -12.26
N VAL A 48 -25.07 4.56 -11.31
CA VAL A 48 -24.43 3.36 -10.79
C VAL A 48 -24.30 2.29 -11.89
N THR A 49 -25.38 2.07 -12.63
CA THR A 49 -25.37 1.12 -13.74
C THR A 49 -24.33 1.53 -14.80
N SER A 50 -24.24 2.84 -15.09
CA SER A 50 -23.23 3.38 -16.01
C SER A 50 -21.79 3.14 -15.53
N LEU A 51 -21.53 3.39 -14.25
CA LEU A 51 -20.19 3.18 -13.66
C LEU A 51 -19.79 1.69 -13.70
N LEU A 52 -20.76 0.79 -13.60
CA LEU A 52 -20.53 -0.66 -13.60
C LEU A 52 -20.60 -1.30 -14.98
N GLN A 53 -20.92 -0.56 -16.03
CA GLN A 53 -21.01 -1.12 -17.39
C GLN A 53 -19.70 -1.75 -17.86
N HIS A 54 -18.56 -1.22 -17.40
CA HIS A 54 -17.22 -1.68 -17.80
C HIS A 54 -16.29 -1.83 -16.58
N PRO A 55 -16.61 -2.73 -15.62
CA PRO A 55 -15.72 -2.96 -14.50
C PRO A 55 -14.46 -3.68 -14.99
N GLU A 56 -13.31 -3.23 -14.52
CA GLU A 56 -12.05 -3.93 -14.72
C GLU A 56 -11.68 -4.73 -13.46
N THR A 57 -11.33 -5.99 -13.65
CA THR A 57 -10.79 -6.80 -12.56
C THR A 57 -9.37 -6.38 -12.26
N ARG A 58 -9.10 -6.00 -11.01
CA ARG A 58 -7.77 -5.71 -10.47
C ARG A 58 -7.36 -6.84 -9.54
N TYR A 59 -6.08 -7.19 -9.56
CA TYR A 59 -5.52 -8.21 -8.67
C TYR A 59 -4.53 -7.56 -7.73
N PHE A 60 -4.72 -7.79 -6.43
CA PHE A 60 -3.82 -7.29 -5.39
C PHE A 60 -3.73 -8.30 -4.24
N GLY A 61 -2.52 -8.57 -3.74
CA GLY A 61 -2.35 -9.67 -2.80
C GLY A 61 -2.74 -11.01 -3.43
N PHE A 62 -3.58 -11.75 -2.74
CA PHE A 62 -4.20 -12.99 -3.21
C PHE A 62 -5.66 -12.81 -3.64
N TYR A 63 -6.10 -11.58 -3.79
CA TYR A 63 -7.49 -11.22 -4.03
C TYR A 63 -7.68 -10.56 -5.40
N SER A 64 -8.92 -10.51 -5.82
CA SER A 64 -9.35 -9.71 -6.97
C SER A 64 -10.53 -8.84 -6.57
N VAL A 65 -10.58 -7.66 -7.13
CA VAL A 65 -11.68 -6.71 -6.98
C VAL A 65 -12.07 -6.18 -8.35
N ALA A 66 -13.35 -6.03 -8.60
CA ALA A 66 -13.85 -5.37 -9.79
C ALA A 66 -14.07 -3.89 -9.46
N LEU A 67 -13.35 -3.00 -10.14
CA LEU A 67 -13.47 -1.55 -10.01
C LEU A 67 -13.91 -0.97 -11.36
N PRO A 68 -14.70 0.13 -11.37
CA PRO A 68 -14.95 0.88 -12.58
C PRO A 68 -13.64 1.24 -13.29
N ALA A 69 -13.63 1.20 -14.62
CA ALA A 69 -12.41 1.43 -15.42
C ALA A 69 -11.75 2.80 -15.19
N GLU A 70 -12.55 3.79 -14.74
CA GLU A 70 -12.05 5.14 -14.43
C GLU A 70 -11.12 5.22 -13.21
N PHE A 71 -11.10 4.19 -12.35
CA PHE A 71 -10.18 4.14 -11.22
C PHE A 71 -8.78 3.73 -11.68
N THR A 72 -7.85 4.65 -11.57
CA THR A 72 -6.44 4.46 -11.95
C THR A 72 -5.56 4.34 -10.70
N PRO A 73 -4.50 3.51 -10.74
CA PRO A 73 -3.61 3.39 -9.62
C PRO A 73 -2.81 4.68 -9.40
N THR A 74 -2.79 5.19 -8.18
CA THR A 74 -2.04 6.40 -7.80
C THR A 74 -0.71 6.08 -7.12
N GLY A 75 -0.58 4.91 -6.53
CA GLY A 75 0.66 4.47 -5.92
C GLY A 75 0.50 3.17 -5.15
N MET A 76 1.64 2.53 -4.90
CA MET A 76 1.75 1.35 -4.07
C MET A 76 2.79 1.61 -2.97
N VAL A 77 2.49 1.14 -1.77
CA VAL A 77 3.45 1.01 -0.68
C VAL A 77 3.55 -0.47 -0.33
N MET A 78 4.76 -1.00 -0.26
CA MET A 78 5.00 -2.37 0.17
C MET A 78 6.24 -2.44 1.05
N PHE A 79 6.12 -3.14 2.16
CA PHE A 79 7.23 -3.43 3.06
C PHE A 79 7.33 -4.94 3.30
N ILE A 80 8.56 -5.42 3.26
CA ILE A 80 8.90 -6.74 3.79
C ILE A 80 9.32 -6.51 5.23
N GLN A 81 8.63 -7.16 6.14
CA GLN A 81 8.91 -7.02 7.57
C GLN A 81 9.94 -8.07 8.02
N GLY A 82 10.87 -7.60 8.80
CA GLY A 82 11.87 -8.39 9.51
C GLY A 82 12.25 -7.62 10.77
N SER A 83 13.50 -7.67 11.19
CA SER A 83 14.02 -6.76 12.23
C SER A 83 13.97 -5.28 11.80
N GLU A 84 13.85 -5.04 10.49
CA GLU A 84 13.76 -3.71 9.87
C GLU A 84 12.83 -3.79 8.63
N MET A 85 11.99 -2.78 8.44
CA MET A 85 11.12 -2.69 7.27
C MET A 85 11.93 -2.49 5.99
N THR A 86 11.73 -3.36 5.01
CA THR A 86 12.38 -3.33 3.71
C THR A 86 11.37 -2.86 2.66
N PRO A 87 11.47 -1.63 2.13
CA PRO A 87 10.55 -1.14 1.11
C PRO A 87 10.78 -1.85 -0.23
N VAL A 88 9.67 -2.14 -0.92
CA VAL A 88 9.62 -2.63 -2.30
C VAL A 88 8.81 -1.64 -3.13
N GLU A 89 9.41 -1.14 -4.19
CA GLU A 89 8.76 -0.19 -5.10
C GLU A 89 8.72 -0.75 -6.53
N THR A 90 7.71 -0.36 -7.29
CA THR A 90 7.55 -0.74 -8.69
C THR A 90 7.23 0.49 -9.54
N LYS A 91 7.73 0.52 -10.78
CA LYS A 91 7.49 1.63 -11.69
C LYS A 91 7.51 1.14 -13.15
N LEU A 92 6.57 1.63 -13.97
CA LEU A 92 6.65 1.46 -15.40
C LEU A 92 7.79 2.33 -15.97
N GLN A 93 8.74 1.70 -16.66
CA GLN A 93 9.89 2.39 -17.22
C GLN A 93 10.51 1.62 -18.37
N TYR A 94 10.85 2.29 -19.47
CA TYR A 94 11.60 1.70 -20.56
C TYR A 94 13.06 1.43 -20.16
N TYR A 95 13.70 0.47 -20.85
CA TYR A 95 15.06 0.06 -20.51
C TYR A 95 16.12 1.17 -20.68
N PRO A 96 16.18 1.95 -21.78
CA PRO A 96 17.20 2.99 -21.91
C PRO A 96 17.15 4.06 -20.80
N PRO A 97 16.00 4.62 -20.41
CA PRO A 97 15.90 5.49 -19.24
C PRO A 97 16.33 4.83 -17.94
N PHE A 98 16.06 3.55 -17.76
CA PHE A 98 16.52 2.80 -16.59
C PHE A 98 18.04 2.69 -16.53
N GLN A 99 18.70 2.38 -17.65
CA GLN A 99 20.17 2.33 -17.72
C GLN A 99 20.79 3.71 -17.39
N GLN A 100 20.25 4.78 -17.97
CA GLN A 100 20.71 6.14 -17.69
C GLN A 100 20.50 6.52 -16.21
N PHE A 101 19.40 6.09 -15.62
CA PHE A 101 19.14 6.27 -14.21
C PHE A 101 20.23 5.59 -13.36
N LEU A 102 20.57 4.32 -13.63
CA LEU A 102 21.58 3.60 -12.85
C LEU A 102 22.95 4.30 -12.92
N LEU A 103 23.37 4.78 -14.11
CA LEU A 103 24.64 5.47 -14.26
C LEU A 103 24.67 6.77 -13.46
N ARG A 104 23.62 7.60 -13.55
CA ARG A 104 23.53 8.85 -12.78
C ARG A 104 23.44 8.61 -11.28
N TYR A 105 22.71 7.59 -10.87
CA TYR A 105 22.55 7.23 -9.46
C TYR A 105 23.89 6.74 -8.86
N GLU A 106 24.66 5.94 -9.60
CA GLU A 106 26.00 5.54 -9.18
C GLU A 106 26.92 6.76 -9.01
N GLU A 107 26.91 7.68 -9.98
CA GLU A 107 27.71 8.91 -9.93
C GLU A 107 27.32 9.79 -8.74
N GLU A 108 26.01 9.97 -8.50
CA GLU A 108 25.50 10.68 -7.32
C GLU A 108 25.99 10.06 -6.00
N LEU A 109 25.89 8.75 -5.86
CA LEU A 109 26.32 8.04 -4.68
C LEU A 109 27.84 8.10 -4.46
N ARG A 110 28.64 8.08 -5.53
CA ARG A 110 30.11 8.23 -5.48
C ARG A 110 30.51 9.63 -5.00
N ASN A 111 29.79 10.65 -5.41
CA ASN A 111 30.08 12.04 -5.12
C ASN A 111 29.41 12.52 -3.81
N LYS A 112 28.54 11.71 -3.22
CA LYS A 112 27.82 12.09 -1.99
C LYS A 112 28.79 12.20 -0.81
N PRO A 113 28.89 13.38 -0.15
CA PRO A 113 29.79 13.57 0.99
C PRO A 113 29.27 12.83 2.23
N VAL A 114 30.20 12.54 3.14
CA VAL A 114 29.92 12.04 4.49
C VAL A 114 30.29 13.10 5.51
N THR A 115 29.58 13.12 6.65
CA THR A 115 29.84 14.11 7.71
C THR A 115 31.16 13.83 8.44
N ASP A 116 31.42 12.57 8.78
CA ASP A 116 32.68 12.12 9.38
C ASP A 116 33.58 11.51 8.28
N PRO A 117 34.78 12.06 8.01
CA PRO A 117 35.70 11.53 7.00
C PRO A 117 36.04 10.03 7.22
N ARG A 118 35.95 9.54 8.44
CA ARG A 118 36.19 8.10 8.75
C ARG A 118 35.13 7.18 8.16
N ASP A 119 33.98 7.73 7.79
CA ASP A 119 32.84 6.99 7.20
C ASP A 119 32.88 7.01 5.66
N ALA A 120 33.91 7.66 5.07
CA ALA A 120 34.10 7.69 3.62
C ALA A 120 34.57 6.33 3.06
N PRO A 121 34.28 6.05 1.78
CA PRO A 121 33.36 6.76 0.88
C PRO A 121 31.89 6.46 1.22
N TYR A 122 30.94 7.29 0.75
CA TYR A 122 29.50 7.03 0.94
C TYR A 122 29.05 5.75 0.22
N LEU A 123 29.38 5.62 -1.08
CA LEU A 123 29.21 4.38 -1.85
C LEU A 123 30.36 3.42 -1.56
N LYS A 124 30.04 2.24 -1.03
CA LYS A 124 31.05 1.24 -0.67
C LYS A 124 31.36 0.29 -1.82
N GLN A 125 30.31 -0.24 -2.47
CA GLN A 125 30.47 -1.19 -3.56
C GLN A 125 29.26 -1.18 -4.48
N VAL A 126 29.50 -1.50 -5.77
CA VAL A 126 28.46 -1.76 -6.76
C VAL A 126 28.56 -3.22 -7.18
N TYR A 127 27.46 -3.94 -7.05
CA TYR A 127 27.33 -5.31 -7.54
C TYR A 127 26.45 -5.29 -8.78
N GLN A 128 27.08 -5.43 -9.95
CA GLN A 128 26.34 -5.61 -11.21
C GLN A 128 25.62 -6.96 -11.16
N GLN A 129 24.41 -7.00 -11.68
CA GLN A 129 23.66 -8.23 -11.77
C GLN A 129 24.03 -8.99 -13.04
N GLU A 130 24.33 -10.28 -12.89
CA GLU A 130 24.62 -11.16 -14.02
C GLU A 130 23.34 -11.46 -14.82
N PRO A 131 23.44 -11.62 -16.14
CA PRO A 131 22.31 -12.06 -16.96
C PRO A 131 21.67 -13.35 -16.41
N PRO A 132 20.33 -13.48 -16.47
CA PRO A 132 19.37 -12.64 -17.21
C PRO A 132 18.90 -11.40 -16.44
N LEU A 133 19.35 -11.16 -15.22
CA LEU A 133 18.94 -10.02 -14.42
C LEU A 133 19.56 -8.72 -14.98
N LYS A 134 18.74 -7.70 -15.19
CA LYS A 134 19.20 -6.37 -15.62
C LYS A 134 19.07 -5.41 -14.44
N GLY A 135 20.20 -4.97 -13.89
CA GLY A 135 20.19 -4.07 -12.73
C GLY A 135 21.50 -4.05 -11.95
N ALA A 136 21.47 -3.45 -10.77
CA ALA A 136 22.61 -3.36 -9.89
C ALA A 136 22.16 -3.29 -8.42
N ILE A 137 23.07 -3.65 -7.52
CA ILE A 137 22.93 -3.42 -6.07
C ILE A 137 24.03 -2.46 -5.66
N PHE A 138 23.65 -1.36 -5.02
CA PHE A 138 24.54 -0.36 -4.47
C PHE A 138 24.65 -0.57 -2.96
N GLU A 139 25.82 -0.96 -2.46
CA GLU A 139 26.12 -0.95 -1.03
C GLU A 139 26.62 0.41 -0.65
N ARG A 140 25.91 1.11 0.23
CA ARG A 140 26.21 2.46 0.64
C ARG A 140 26.00 2.68 2.13
N ASN A 141 26.49 3.78 2.68
CA ASN A 141 26.09 4.22 4.02
C ASN A 141 24.58 4.46 4.06
N GLU A 142 23.95 4.26 5.21
CA GLU A 142 22.53 4.53 5.38
C GLU A 142 22.22 6.00 5.09
N GLU A 143 22.89 6.91 5.80
CA GLU A 143 22.84 8.36 5.58
C GLU A 143 24.22 9.00 5.65
N SER A 144 24.36 10.26 5.20
CA SER A 144 25.64 10.99 5.21
C SER A 144 26.21 11.21 6.61
N PHE A 145 25.35 11.21 7.62
CA PHE A 145 25.71 11.47 9.03
C PHE A 145 25.71 10.19 9.87
N THR A 146 25.37 9.04 9.31
CA THR A 146 25.44 7.77 10.04
C THR A 146 26.82 7.15 9.93
N PRO A 147 27.32 6.46 10.99
CA PRO A 147 28.55 5.71 10.94
C PRO A 147 28.53 4.66 9.82
N ASP A 148 29.69 4.41 9.21
CA ASP A 148 29.81 3.50 8.06
C ASP A 148 29.47 2.04 8.35
N MET A 149 29.28 1.67 9.60
CA MET A 149 28.75 0.36 9.95
C MET A 149 27.30 0.16 9.53
N ALA A 150 26.52 1.25 9.46
CA ALA A 150 25.14 1.23 9.00
C ALA A 150 25.12 1.27 7.47
N ARG A 151 24.80 0.12 6.86
CA ARG A 151 24.75 -0.08 5.42
C ARG A 151 23.32 -0.17 4.91
N VAL A 152 23.15 0.26 3.68
CA VAL A 152 21.96 -0.04 2.87
C VAL A 152 22.42 -0.73 1.59
N LEU A 153 21.79 -1.84 1.28
CA LEU A 153 21.84 -2.49 -0.01
C LEU A 153 20.63 -1.99 -0.83
N ASP A 154 20.89 -1.11 -1.76
CA ASP A 154 19.90 -0.46 -2.61
C ASP A 154 19.89 -1.15 -3.97
N ALA A 155 18.89 -1.99 -4.20
CA ALA A 155 18.86 -2.87 -5.34
C ALA A 155 17.81 -2.46 -6.36
N TRP A 156 18.21 -2.49 -7.61
CA TRP A 156 17.39 -2.11 -8.76
C TRP A 156 17.40 -3.24 -9.79
N LYS A 157 16.22 -3.60 -10.29
CA LYS A 157 16.03 -4.58 -11.35
C LYS A 157 15.07 -4.02 -12.39
N TRP A 158 15.37 -4.25 -13.65
CA TRP A 158 14.44 -4.01 -14.74
C TRP A 158 14.05 -5.32 -15.43
N ALA A 159 12.75 -5.50 -15.70
CA ALA A 159 12.23 -6.61 -16.48
C ALA A 159 10.99 -6.15 -17.27
N GLU A 160 10.96 -6.39 -18.55
CA GLU A 160 9.80 -6.24 -19.44
C GLU A 160 9.00 -4.94 -19.23
N GLY A 161 9.68 -3.80 -19.11
CA GLY A 161 9.04 -2.50 -18.96
C GLY A 161 8.70 -2.11 -17.52
N VAL A 162 9.10 -2.90 -16.54
CA VAL A 162 8.92 -2.62 -15.12
C VAL A 162 10.26 -2.53 -14.42
N THR A 163 10.46 -1.46 -13.66
CA THR A 163 11.56 -1.32 -12.71
C THR A 163 11.07 -1.72 -11.32
N PHE A 164 11.85 -2.52 -10.64
CA PHE A 164 11.68 -2.91 -9.25
C PHE A 164 12.83 -2.35 -8.43
N SER A 165 12.55 -1.79 -7.26
CA SER A 165 13.57 -1.45 -6.28
C SER A 165 13.28 -2.09 -4.93
N VAL A 166 14.34 -2.50 -4.24
CA VAL A 166 14.27 -3.07 -2.89
C VAL A 166 15.45 -2.52 -2.10
N LYS A 167 15.18 -1.91 -0.94
CA LYS A 167 16.21 -1.36 -0.06
C LYS A 167 16.25 -2.15 1.23
N MET A 168 17.40 -2.75 1.53
CA MET A 168 17.58 -3.58 2.72
C MET A 168 18.74 -3.05 3.56
N LYS A 169 18.49 -2.83 4.84
CA LYS A 169 19.54 -2.45 5.78
C LYS A 169 20.45 -3.64 6.07
N ALA A 170 21.73 -3.33 6.23
CA ALA A 170 22.77 -4.28 6.58
C ALA A 170 23.76 -3.64 7.55
N ARG A 171 24.68 -4.44 8.07
CA ARG A 171 25.67 -3.98 9.06
C ARG A 171 27.06 -4.49 8.69
N ASP A 172 28.05 -3.58 8.87
CA ASP A 172 29.47 -3.88 8.74
C ASP A 172 30.29 -3.21 9.84
N GLU A 173 30.51 -3.89 10.94
CA GLU A 173 31.31 -3.41 12.07
C GLU A 173 32.70 -4.05 12.14
N ARG A 174 33.26 -4.47 10.99
CA ARG A 174 34.58 -5.11 10.94
C ARG A 174 35.75 -4.13 11.17
N ALA A 175 35.54 -2.85 10.97
CA ALA A 175 36.58 -1.84 11.22
C ALA A 175 37.01 -1.83 12.69
N ALA A 176 38.33 -1.69 12.95
CA ALA A 176 38.94 -1.75 14.29
C ALA A 176 38.29 -0.81 15.30
N ARG A 177 37.76 0.35 14.85
CA ARG A 177 37.06 1.31 15.71
C ARG A 177 35.82 0.74 16.42
N TYR A 178 35.27 -0.37 15.93
CA TYR A 178 34.10 -1.05 16.51
C TYR A 178 34.48 -2.24 17.41
N ASP A 179 35.76 -2.62 17.48
CA ASP A 179 36.21 -3.78 18.26
C ASP A 179 35.88 -3.69 19.74
N GLY A 180 35.84 -2.46 20.27
CA GLY A 180 35.51 -2.22 21.68
C GLY A 180 34.13 -2.75 22.08
N TYR A 181 33.16 -2.59 21.20
CA TYR A 181 31.78 -3.08 21.42
C TYR A 181 31.70 -4.61 21.42
N TRP A 182 32.54 -5.25 20.60
CA TRP A 182 32.52 -6.72 20.43
C TRP A 182 33.40 -7.45 21.44
N ARG A 183 34.21 -6.71 22.21
CA ARG A 183 35.08 -7.29 23.23
C ARG A 183 34.27 -8.02 24.29
N GLY A 184 34.51 -9.31 24.48
CA GLY A 184 33.81 -10.16 25.44
C GLY A 184 32.48 -10.74 24.96
N LYS A 185 32.04 -10.46 23.72
CA LYS A 185 30.91 -11.16 23.10
C LYS A 185 31.34 -12.56 22.63
N SER A 186 30.42 -13.51 22.64
CA SER A 186 30.71 -14.83 22.06
C SER A 186 30.98 -14.72 20.56
N LYS A 187 31.78 -15.64 20.02
CA LYS A 187 32.08 -15.67 18.58
C LYS A 187 30.81 -15.80 17.74
N GLU A 188 29.89 -16.66 18.18
CA GLU A 188 28.60 -16.88 17.49
C GLU A 188 27.78 -15.59 17.36
N VAL A 189 27.65 -14.82 18.45
CA VAL A 189 26.98 -13.52 18.45
C VAL A 189 27.69 -12.53 17.55
N SER A 190 29.03 -12.48 17.63
CA SER A 190 29.83 -11.60 16.79
C SER A 190 29.69 -11.94 15.30
N ASP A 191 29.83 -13.20 14.93
CA ASP A 191 29.72 -13.65 13.52
C ASP A 191 28.33 -13.39 12.94
N THR A 192 27.27 -13.44 13.76
CA THR A 192 25.90 -13.21 13.30
C THR A 192 25.56 -11.73 13.11
N PHE A 193 26.00 -10.87 14.04
CA PHE A 193 25.51 -9.49 14.11
C PHE A 193 26.53 -8.43 13.70
N ARG A 194 27.84 -8.75 13.75
CA ARG A 194 28.91 -7.79 13.41
C ARG A 194 28.99 -7.50 11.91
N TYR A 195 28.72 -8.51 11.08
CA TYR A 195 28.80 -8.39 9.63
C TYR A 195 27.76 -9.30 8.96
N ASN A 196 26.71 -8.68 8.41
CA ASN A 196 25.61 -9.42 7.77
C ASN A 196 25.36 -9.02 6.30
N VAL A 197 26.24 -8.21 5.70
CA VAL A 197 26.10 -7.77 4.31
C VAL A 197 25.95 -8.95 3.33
N PRO A 198 26.75 -10.05 3.40
CA PRO A 198 26.58 -11.16 2.47
C PRO A 198 25.24 -11.87 2.59
N GLN A 199 24.75 -12.07 3.81
CA GLN A 199 23.46 -12.71 4.09
C GLN A 199 22.31 -11.84 3.58
N LYS A 200 22.37 -10.53 3.86
CA LYS A 200 21.38 -9.57 3.40
C LYS A 200 21.39 -9.44 1.87
N LYS A 201 22.57 -9.45 1.24
CA LYS A 201 22.69 -9.48 -0.22
C LYS A 201 22.06 -10.74 -0.83
N ALA A 202 22.29 -11.91 -0.26
CA ALA A 202 21.70 -13.17 -0.73
C ALA A 202 20.17 -13.14 -0.61
N GLN A 203 19.64 -12.67 0.52
CA GLN A 203 18.20 -12.48 0.72
C GLN A 203 17.62 -11.51 -0.32
N LEU A 204 18.28 -10.38 -0.55
CA LEU A 204 17.88 -9.37 -1.52
C LEU A 204 17.84 -9.92 -2.95
N LEU A 205 18.86 -10.68 -3.34
CA LEU A 205 18.90 -11.36 -4.66
C LEU A 205 17.76 -12.36 -4.83
N ALA A 206 17.43 -13.14 -3.80
CA ALA A 206 16.30 -14.05 -3.83
C ALA A 206 14.98 -13.30 -4.07
N ILE A 207 14.73 -12.20 -3.34
CA ILE A 207 13.55 -11.34 -3.53
C ILE A 207 13.52 -10.79 -4.96
N LEU A 208 14.61 -10.20 -5.44
CA LEU A 208 14.68 -9.64 -6.79
C LEU A 208 14.45 -10.70 -7.88
N SER A 209 14.94 -11.93 -7.70
CA SER A 209 14.69 -13.01 -8.65
C SER A 209 13.22 -13.42 -8.69
N GLY A 210 12.53 -13.35 -7.56
CA GLY A 210 11.10 -13.66 -7.42
C GLY A 210 10.17 -12.57 -7.95
N LEU A 211 10.63 -11.31 -8.01
CA LEU A 211 9.85 -10.20 -8.56
C LEU A 211 9.74 -10.33 -10.09
N GLN A 212 8.53 -10.33 -10.61
CA GLN A 212 8.24 -10.49 -12.04
C GLN A 212 7.21 -9.44 -12.49
N PRO A 213 7.34 -8.91 -13.72
CA PRO A 213 6.35 -7.99 -14.27
C PRO A 213 4.99 -8.68 -14.46
N ARG A 214 3.92 -7.92 -14.29
CA ARG A 214 2.53 -8.34 -14.47
C ARG A 214 1.66 -7.10 -14.75
N LYS A 215 0.68 -7.23 -15.61
CA LYS A 215 -0.36 -6.19 -15.75
C LYS A 215 -1.35 -6.29 -14.59
N ASP A 216 -1.84 -5.15 -14.08
CA ASP A 216 -2.71 -5.11 -12.89
C ASP A 216 -4.04 -5.86 -13.08
N ASN A 217 -4.54 -5.95 -14.32
CA ASN A 217 -5.72 -6.73 -14.69
C ASN A 217 -5.43 -8.19 -15.06
N GLN A 218 -4.17 -8.61 -15.03
CA GLN A 218 -3.78 -9.99 -15.30
C GLN A 218 -3.76 -10.78 -13.98
N ARG A 219 -4.36 -11.98 -13.99
CA ARG A 219 -4.31 -12.88 -12.85
C ARG A 219 -2.85 -13.25 -12.53
N PRO A 220 -2.42 -13.17 -11.26
CA PRO A 220 -1.08 -13.61 -10.88
C PRO A 220 -0.91 -15.11 -11.11
N SER A 221 0.32 -15.54 -11.32
CA SER A 221 0.67 -16.95 -11.37
C SER A 221 0.35 -17.62 -10.02
N GLU A 222 0.18 -18.93 -10.04
CA GLU A 222 -0.12 -19.69 -8.83
C GLU A 222 0.90 -19.42 -7.72
N ASN A 223 0.42 -19.26 -6.50
CA ASN A 223 1.19 -18.97 -5.28
C ASN A 223 1.96 -17.63 -5.30
N LYS A 224 1.69 -16.74 -6.25
CA LYS A 224 2.30 -15.41 -6.28
C LYS A 224 1.37 -14.34 -5.75
N LEU A 225 1.96 -13.44 -4.97
CA LEU A 225 1.33 -12.23 -4.48
C LEU A 225 1.29 -11.20 -5.61
N ALA A 226 0.12 -10.72 -5.96
CA ALA A 226 -0.04 -9.61 -6.90
C ALA A 226 0.34 -8.29 -6.24
N ILE A 227 1.20 -7.52 -6.89
CA ILE A 227 1.56 -6.15 -6.53
C ILE A 227 1.35 -5.25 -7.74
N GLN A 228 1.35 -3.95 -7.56
CA GLN A 228 1.21 -3.02 -8.68
C GLN A 228 2.31 -3.27 -9.72
N TYR A 229 1.95 -3.43 -11.00
CA TYR A 229 2.82 -3.74 -12.14
C TYR A 229 3.65 -5.02 -12.01
N GLY A 230 3.40 -5.83 -10.97
CA GLY A 230 4.22 -7.02 -10.74
C GLY A 230 3.54 -8.11 -9.94
N GLN A 231 4.33 -9.14 -9.72
CA GLN A 231 4.01 -10.25 -8.83
C GLN A 231 5.28 -10.78 -8.17
N VAL A 232 5.16 -11.38 -7.00
CA VAL A 232 6.28 -11.94 -6.27
C VAL A 232 5.88 -13.24 -5.56
N ASP A 233 6.80 -14.17 -5.43
CA ASP A 233 6.60 -15.37 -4.61
C ASP A 233 6.53 -14.97 -3.14
N ALA A 234 5.35 -15.17 -2.51
CA ALA A 234 5.12 -14.80 -1.13
C ALA A 234 6.04 -15.52 -0.14
N SER A 235 6.53 -16.74 -0.49
CA SER A 235 7.45 -17.49 0.36
C SER A 235 8.82 -16.81 0.54
N LEU A 236 9.21 -15.93 -0.40
CA LEU A 236 10.45 -15.17 -0.35
C LEU A 236 10.38 -13.93 0.55
N LEU A 237 9.17 -13.50 0.90
CA LEU A 237 8.95 -12.23 1.59
C LEU A 237 9.01 -12.37 3.13
N GLY A 238 8.76 -13.58 3.66
CA GLY A 238 8.52 -13.75 5.09
C GLY A 238 7.26 -13.00 5.51
N GLN A 239 7.38 -12.06 6.45
CA GLN A 239 6.29 -11.13 6.79
C GLN A 239 6.29 -9.97 5.82
N TYR A 240 5.10 -9.55 5.38
CA TYR A 240 4.93 -8.41 4.49
C TYR A 240 3.65 -7.63 4.80
N GLU A 241 3.66 -6.40 4.39
CA GLU A 241 2.51 -5.51 4.32
C GLU A 241 2.56 -4.77 2.98
N ALA A 242 1.44 -4.69 2.27
CA ALA A 242 1.34 -3.97 1.02
C ALA A 242 -0.01 -3.25 0.92
N SER A 243 -0.01 -2.08 0.30
CA SER A 243 -1.21 -1.33 -0.05
C SER A 243 -1.08 -0.71 -1.43
N VAL A 244 -2.19 -0.61 -2.14
CA VAL A 244 -2.32 0.09 -3.41
C VAL A 244 -3.54 0.98 -3.38
N SER A 245 -3.42 2.21 -3.86
CA SER A 245 -4.53 3.15 -3.94
C SER A 245 -4.92 3.38 -5.39
N TYR A 246 -6.22 3.46 -5.63
CA TYR A 246 -6.84 3.81 -6.91
C TYR A 246 -7.68 5.05 -6.71
N GLN A 247 -7.64 5.95 -7.66
CA GLN A 247 -8.42 7.19 -7.63
C GLN A 247 -9.13 7.42 -8.96
N ASN A 248 -10.32 7.99 -8.90
CA ASN A 248 -11.04 8.45 -10.09
C ASN A 248 -10.96 9.98 -10.25
N SER A 249 -11.54 10.51 -11.32
CA SER A 249 -11.57 11.95 -11.60
C SER A 249 -12.40 12.79 -10.61
N LYS A 250 -13.14 12.12 -9.71
CA LYS A 250 -13.96 12.76 -8.66
C LYS A 250 -13.31 12.68 -7.29
N GLU A 251 -12.00 12.39 -7.24
CA GLU A 251 -11.21 12.30 -6.02
C GLU A 251 -11.67 11.22 -5.04
N ILE A 252 -12.47 10.24 -5.50
CA ILE A 252 -12.78 9.06 -4.72
C ILE A 252 -11.53 8.18 -4.72
N THR A 253 -11.01 7.88 -3.54
CA THR A 253 -9.87 7.00 -3.36
C THR A 253 -10.30 5.67 -2.78
N ILE A 254 -9.86 4.57 -3.41
CA ILE A 254 -10.03 3.21 -2.93
C ILE A 254 -8.64 2.65 -2.63
N THR A 255 -8.40 2.23 -1.38
CA THR A 255 -7.16 1.62 -0.98
C THR A 255 -7.38 0.16 -0.64
N LEU A 256 -6.57 -0.71 -1.22
CA LEU A 256 -6.49 -2.14 -0.90
C LEU A 256 -5.23 -2.37 -0.09
N LYS A 257 -5.35 -3.02 1.05
CA LYS A 257 -4.24 -3.38 1.91
C LYS A 257 -4.23 -4.89 2.16
N THR A 258 -3.07 -5.50 2.14
CA THR A 258 -2.88 -6.92 2.48
C THR A 258 -1.62 -7.11 3.31
N ASP A 259 -1.68 -8.01 4.26
CA ASP A 259 -0.53 -8.47 5.04
C ASP A 259 -0.65 -9.95 5.37
N ASN A 260 0.44 -10.55 5.87
CA ASN A 260 0.48 -11.94 6.32
C ASN A 260 1.06 -12.09 7.74
N HIS A 261 1.17 -11.01 8.48
CA HIS A 261 1.61 -11.08 9.87
C HIS A 261 0.43 -10.89 10.82
N SER A 262 0.64 -11.34 12.06
CA SER A 262 -0.38 -11.24 13.10
C SER A 262 -0.79 -9.79 13.31
N TYR A 263 -2.02 -9.48 13.01
CA TYR A 263 -2.61 -8.20 13.34
C TYR A 263 -2.81 -8.11 14.85
N ILE A 264 -2.03 -7.26 15.51
CA ILE A 264 -2.16 -6.95 16.94
C ILE A 264 -3.08 -5.72 17.09
N GLY A 265 -4.22 -5.76 16.47
CA GLY A 265 -5.17 -4.65 16.52
C GLY A 265 -6.52 -5.06 17.09
N THR A 266 -7.33 -4.07 17.37
CA THR A 266 -8.74 -4.31 17.68
C THR A 266 -9.47 -4.68 16.39
N PRO A 267 -10.19 -5.81 16.33
CA PRO A 267 -11.01 -6.17 15.19
C PRO A 267 -11.92 -5.01 14.76
N LEU A 268 -12.19 -4.88 13.44
CA LEU A 268 -12.94 -3.76 12.91
C LEU A 268 -14.24 -3.48 13.66
N LEU A 269 -14.99 -4.53 13.96
CA LEU A 269 -16.27 -4.39 14.66
C LEU A 269 -16.15 -4.23 16.18
N ASP A 270 -14.98 -4.54 16.76
CA ASP A 270 -14.68 -4.33 18.19
C ASP A 270 -14.04 -2.94 18.42
N LYS A 271 -13.66 -2.21 17.37
CA LYS A 271 -13.19 -0.82 17.50
C LYS A 271 -14.30 0.01 18.17
N ASP A 272 -13.94 0.77 19.20
CA ASP A 272 -14.91 1.59 19.94
C ASP A 272 -15.43 2.69 19.02
N ALA A 273 -16.73 2.68 18.77
CA ALA A 273 -17.39 3.74 18.00
C ALA A 273 -17.13 5.13 18.60
N ARG A 274 -16.92 5.21 19.93
CA ARG A 274 -16.60 6.47 20.62
C ARG A 274 -15.27 7.09 20.21
N VAL A 275 -14.34 6.34 19.66
CA VAL A 275 -13.09 6.89 19.08
C VAL A 275 -13.38 7.61 17.74
N MET A 276 -14.44 7.20 17.06
CA MET A 276 -14.89 7.77 15.77
C MET A 276 -16.17 8.60 15.92
N GLU A 277 -17.00 8.31 16.93
CA GLU A 277 -18.14 9.12 17.35
C GLU A 277 -17.64 10.25 18.26
N THR A 278 -16.77 11.10 17.75
CA THR A 278 -16.67 12.46 18.28
C THR A 278 -18.04 13.14 18.10
N GLU A 279 -18.34 14.24 18.78
CA GLU A 279 -19.58 15.02 18.63
C GLU A 279 -19.99 15.33 17.17
N ARG A 280 -19.21 14.86 16.18
CA ARG A 280 -19.21 15.18 14.75
C ARG A 280 -19.19 13.98 13.80
N GLY A 281 -19.17 12.76 14.33
CA GLY A 281 -19.15 11.51 13.55
C GLY A 281 -20.45 10.72 13.68
N GLU A 282 -20.85 10.05 12.62
CA GLU A 282 -22.03 9.21 12.54
C GLU A 282 -21.66 7.85 11.91
N THR A 283 -21.97 6.76 12.63
CA THR A 283 -21.90 5.42 12.05
C THR A 283 -23.11 5.20 11.15
N LEU A 284 -22.88 5.04 9.86
CA LEU A 284 -23.92 4.77 8.88
C LEU A 284 -24.29 3.29 8.83
N TYR A 285 -23.29 2.42 8.95
CA TYR A 285 -23.46 0.96 9.01
C TYR A 285 -22.28 0.30 9.73
N LYS A 286 -22.54 -0.76 10.48
CA LYS A 286 -21.53 -1.62 11.10
C LYS A 286 -22.07 -3.05 11.19
N GLY A 287 -21.38 -4.02 10.58
CA GLY A 287 -21.89 -5.38 10.56
C GLY A 287 -21.00 -6.39 9.85
N LYS A 288 -21.46 -7.64 9.82
CA LYS A 288 -20.80 -8.76 9.12
C LYS A 288 -21.71 -9.31 8.04
N ARG A 289 -21.10 -9.79 6.95
CA ARG A 289 -21.79 -10.58 5.94
C ARG A 289 -20.90 -11.68 5.38
N LYS A 290 -21.51 -12.63 4.66
CA LYS A 290 -20.81 -13.72 3.98
C LYS A 290 -20.98 -13.60 2.48
N VAL A 291 -19.85 -13.60 1.75
CA VAL A 291 -19.81 -13.46 0.31
C VAL A 291 -18.90 -14.52 -0.28
N ASN A 292 -19.44 -15.38 -1.16
CA ASN A 292 -18.68 -16.47 -1.78
C ASN A 292 -17.85 -17.29 -0.78
N GLY A 293 -18.40 -17.53 0.42
CA GLY A 293 -17.72 -18.26 1.49
C GLY A 293 -16.78 -17.42 2.35
N LEU A 294 -16.50 -16.16 1.98
CA LEU A 294 -15.68 -15.24 2.74
C LEU A 294 -16.54 -14.53 3.79
N GLU A 295 -16.05 -14.44 5.02
CA GLU A 295 -16.62 -13.59 6.06
C GLU A 295 -16.04 -12.19 5.93
N ILE A 296 -16.91 -11.19 5.86
CA ILE A 296 -16.55 -9.78 5.66
C ILE A 296 -17.10 -8.97 6.83
N SER A 297 -16.22 -8.22 7.48
CA SER A 297 -16.58 -7.18 8.45
C SER A 297 -16.62 -5.83 7.74
N GLU A 298 -17.63 -5.02 8.01
CA GLU A 298 -17.83 -3.73 7.36
C GLU A 298 -18.16 -2.64 8.37
N TRP A 299 -17.60 -1.46 8.16
CA TRP A 299 -17.91 -0.25 8.92
C TRP A 299 -17.93 0.97 8.00
N TRP A 300 -19.06 1.65 7.98
CA TRP A 300 -19.28 2.86 7.19
C TRP A 300 -19.51 4.03 8.15
N ASN A 301 -18.77 5.08 7.99
CA ASN A 301 -18.89 6.25 8.83
C ASN A 301 -18.84 7.55 8.02
N LYS A 302 -19.38 8.61 8.63
CA LYS A 302 -19.37 9.98 8.13
C LYS A 302 -18.82 10.86 9.22
N GLN A 303 -17.89 11.74 8.90
CA GLN A 303 -17.27 12.68 9.83
C GLN A 303 -17.35 14.11 9.28
N HIS A 304 -17.57 15.08 10.16
CA HIS A 304 -17.48 16.49 9.83
C HIS A 304 -16.12 17.02 10.31
N ASP A 305 -15.28 17.41 9.36
CA ASP A 305 -14.03 18.11 9.66
C ASP A 305 -14.31 19.63 9.63
N ASN A 306 -14.37 20.23 10.83
CA ASN A 306 -14.53 21.67 10.99
C ASN A 306 -13.28 22.31 11.60
N TYR A 307 -12.18 21.57 11.75
CA TYR A 307 -10.94 22.06 12.35
C TYR A 307 -9.90 22.48 11.32
N SER A 308 -10.02 22.00 10.07
CA SER A 308 -9.20 22.47 8.98
C SER A 308 -9.64 23.86 8.50
N SER A 309 -8.73 24.59 7.87
CA SER A 309 -9.07 25.84 7.16
C SER A 309 -10.10 25.61 6.05
N GLU A 310 -10.31 24.37 5.63
CA GLU A 310 -11.25 23.92 4.62
C GLU A 310 -12.20 22.90 5.26
N PRO A 311 -13.37 23.34 5.78
CA PRO A 311 -14.33 22.43 6.40
C PRO A 311 -14.86 21.43 5.37
N ALA A 312 -14.87 20.15 5.74
CA ALA A 312 -15.23 19.06 4.85
C ALA A 312 -16.15 18.03 5.52
N ILE A 313 -16.87 17.27 4.71
CA ILE A 313 -17.59 16.07 5.12
C ILE A 313 -16.83 14.87 4.55
N ASN A 314 -16.28 14.07 5.43
CA ASN A 314 -15.53 12.86 5.07
C ASN A 314 -16.42 11.63 5.22
N TYR A 315 -16.49 10.83 4.16
CA TYR A 315 -17.11 9.52 4.15
C TYR A 315 -16.02 8.46 4.09
N ASN A 316 -15.99 7.61 5.10
CA ASN A 316 -15.05 6.50 5.17
C ASN A 316 -15.82 5.18 5.15
N PHE A 317 -15.32 4.28 4.36
CA PHE A 317 -15.83 2.93 4.24
C PHE A 317 -14.68 1.95 4.43
N GLU A 318 -14.79 1.09 5.42
CA GLU A 318 -13.82 0.05 5.74
C GLU A 318 -14.45 -1.33 5.55
N LEU A 319 -13.75 -2.23 4.87
CA LEU A 319 -14.12 -3.61 4.70
C LEU A 319 -12.91 -4.48 4.99
N VAL A 320 -13.07 -5.49 5.86
CA VAL A 320 -12.01 -6.43 6.21
C VAL A 320 -12.45 -7.85 5.95
N ILE A 321 -11.61 -8.62 5.23
CA ILE A 321 -11.83 -10.02 4.90
C ILE A 321 -10.83 -10.88 5.66
N HIS A 322 -11.28 -11.99 6.23
CA HIS A 322 -10.46 -12.92 7.02
C HIS A 322 -9.78 -12.30 8.23
N GLU A 323 -10.49 -11.39 8.90
CA GLU A 323 -10.06 -10.84 10.17
C GLU A 323 -10.07 -11.95 11.23
N ASP A 324 -8.90 -12.54 11.51
CA ASP A 324 -8.75 -13.57 12.55
C ASP A 324 -8.16 -12.93 13.81
N LYS A 325 -8.80 -13.18 14.96
CA LYS A 325 -8.32 -12.73 16.29
C LYS A 325 -6.96 -13.32 16.67
N LYS A 326 -6.52 -14.37 15.98
CA LYS A 326 -5.22 -15.05 16.19
C LYS A 326 -4.15 -14.63 15.19
N GLY A 327 -4.43 -13.63 14.34
CA GLY A 327 -3.53 -13.23 13.25
C GLY A 327 -3.71 -14.11 12.02
N GLY A 328 -4.58 -13.71 11.13
CA GLY A 328 -4.84 -14.42 9.87
C GLY A 328 -3.71 -14.21 8.86
N ASN A 329 -3.37 -15.27 8.15
CA ASN A 329 -2.28 -15.27 7.18
C ASN A 329 -2.61 -14.59 5.84
N LYS A 330 -3.77 -13.97 5.64
CA LYS A 330 -4.18 -13.38 4.36
C LYS A 330 -5.27 -12.33 4.57
N LEU A 331 -4.96 -11.32 5.35
CA LEU A 331 -5.87 -10.19 5.53
C LEU A 331 -6.01 -9.42 4.22
N LEU A 332 -7.22 -9.07 3.84
CA LEU A 332 -7.50 -8.00 2.90
C LEU A 332 -8.36 -6.96 3.60
N GLU A 333 -7.86 -5.74 3.63
CA GLU A 333 -8.58 -4.55 4.03
C GLU A 333 -8.85 -3.72 2.77
N LEU A 334 -10.07 -3.26 2.58
CA LEU A 334 -10.44 -2.30 1.56
C LEU A 334 -11.00 -1.08 2.29
N SER A 335 -10.40 0.07 2.07
CA SER A 335 -10.98 1.35 2.48
C SER A 335 -11.38 2.14 1.25
N MET A 336 -12.43 2.94 1.40
CA MET A 336 -12.79 3.96 0.44
C MET A 336 -13.02 5.26 1.18
N ASP A 337 -12.36 6.30 0.71
CA ASP A 337 -12.40 7.62 1.28
C ASP A 337 -12.92 8.61 0.24
N TYR A 338 -13.82 9.49 0.68
CA TYR A 338 -14.33 10.59 -0.09
C TYR A 338 -14.56 11.80 0.78
N SER A 339 -14.07 12.94 0.33
CA SER A 339 -14.22 14.21 1.03
C SER A 339 -15.05 15.19 0.19
N ILE A 340 -16.01 15.86 0.82
CA ILE A 340 -16.75 16.97 0.23
C ILE A 340 -16.25 18.25 0.88
N ASP A 341 -15.57 19.08 0.10
CA ASP A 341 -15.20 20.44 0.50
C ASP A 341 -16.45 21.32 0.57
N LEU A 342 -16.73 21.87 1.76
CA LEU A 342 -17.91 22.70 2.00
C LEU A 342 -17.72 24.14 1.52
N LEU A 343 -16.48 24.63 1.38
CA LEU A 343 -16.21 26.00 0.89
C LEU A 343 -16.46 26.12 -0.62
N HIS A 344 -16.16 25.07 -1.39
CA HIS A 344 -16.39 25.06 -2.84
C HIS A 344 -17.80 24.58 -3.20
N ALA A 345 -18.51 23.95 -2.28
CA ALA A 345 -19.89 23.53 -2.50
C ALA A 345 -20.87 24.70 -2.65
N ASP A 346 -20.63 25.82 -1.95
CA ASP A 346 -21.49 27.01 -2.03
C ASP A 346 -21.26 27.82 -3.30
N ASN A 347 -20.06 27.76 -3.92
CA ASN A 347 -19.77 28.49 -5.15
C ASN A 347 -20.42 27.87 -6.40
N ALA A 348 -20.67 26.56 -6.38
CA ALA A 348 -21.36 25.85 -7.45
C ALA A 348 -22.89 26.13 -7.46
N LEU A 349 -23.44 26.76 -6.42
CA LEU A 349 -24.84 27.11 -6.30
C LEU A 349 -25.18 28.50 -6.90
N THR A 350 -24.16 29.31 -7.20
CA THR A 350 -24.37 30.69 -7.70
C THR A 350 -24.22 30.81 -9.22
N GLU A 351 -23.85 29.74 -9.95
CA GLU A 351 -23.69 29.76 -11.41
C GLU A 351 -24.79 29.02 -12.21
N HIS A 352 -25.94 28.72 -11.59
CA HIS A 352 -27.12 28.21 -12.35
C HIS A 352 -28.42 28.83 -11.91
#